data_a1ca216e2ce0060ffe774d345754e394
#
_entry.id   a1ca216e2ce0060ffe774d345754e394
#
_cell.length_a   1.000
_cell.length_b   1.000
_cell.length_c   1.000
_cell.angle_alpha   90.00
_cell.angle_beta   90.00
_cell.angle_gamma   90.00
#
_symmetry.space_group_name_H-M   'P 1'
#
loop_
_entity.id
_entity.type
_entity.pdbx_description
1 polymer ?
#
loop_
_entity_poly.entity_id
_entity_poly.type
_entity_poly.pdbx_seq_one_letter_code
_entity_poly.pdbx_strand_id
1 'polypeptide(L)'
;MRLLFEIDTKDYDPNGKAFVRPSVRGIIIRDGKVAMVHSLKYDYYKFPGGGMEDGEGVEEALLREVVEESGLQVILSSIREYGLVHRVQKGQKEAMFIQDNYYYLCDVEEKVGSQKLDDYEAEERFTLEYVDPTHAIRINREVDHGPKDQIMLEREARVLEMMIQEGII
;
A
#
# COMPACT_ATOMS: atom_id res chain seq x y z
N MET A 1 -7.94 1.26 15.51
CA MET A 1 -8.11 0.89 14.08
C MET A 1 -8.64 -0.54 13.95
N ARG A 2 -9.65 -0.80 13.12
CA ARG A 2 -10.23 -2.13 12.93
C ARG A 2 -9.30 -3.03 12.12
N LEU A 3 -9.25 -4.33 12.45
CA LEU A 3 -8.61 -5.34 11.63
C LEU A 3 -9.50 -5.64 10.40
N LEU A 4 -8.96 -5.44 9.19
CA LEU A 4 -9.64 -5.79 7.95
C LEU A 4 -9.57 -7.30 7.71
N PHE A 5 -8.36 -7.82 7.70
CA PHE A 5 -8.06 -9.25 7.58
C PHE A 5 -6.61 -9.54 7.95
N GLU A 6 -6.33 -10.83 8.12
CA GLU A 6 -4.98 -11.34 8.32
C GLU A 6 -4.50 -12.12 7.10
N ILE A 7 -3.20 -12.05 6.85
CA ILE A 7 -2.48 -12.89 5.90
C ILE A 7 -1.40 -13.61 6.68
N ASP A 8 -1.59 -14.90 6.90
CA ASP A 8 -0.63 -15.76 7.57
C ASP A 8 -0.30 -16.95 6.66
N THR A 9 0.93 -16.95 6.11
CA THR A 9 1.36 -17.99 5.17
C THR A 9 1.78 -19.29 5.84
N LYS A 10 2.05 -19.26 7.15
CA LYS A 10 2.51 -20.41 7.96
C LYS A 10 3.73 -21.14 7.40
N ASP A 11 4.54 -20.44 6.62
CA ASP A 11 5.76 -20.94 5.95
C ASP A 11 7.06 -20.58 6.68
N TYR A 12 6.95 -20.09 7.91
CA TYR A 12 8.00 -19.56 8.75
C TYR A 12 8.22 -20.40 10.02
N ASP A 13 9.38 -20.23 10.68
CA ASP A 13 9.63 -20.79 12.00
C ASP A 13 9.05 -19.85 13.08
N PRO A 14 7.98 -20.25 13.82
CA PRO A 14 7.35 -19.41 14.84
C PRO A 14 8.23 -19.15 16.07
N ASN A 15 9.32 -19.92 16.25
CA ASN A 15 10.27 -19.72 17.33
C ASN A 15 11.50 -18.91 16.89
N GLY A 16 11.57 -18.57 15.62
CA GLY A 16 12.67 -17.81 15.05
C GLY A 16 12.53 -16.31 15.28
N LYS A 17 13.57 -15.57 14.93
CA LYS A 17 13.60 -14.12 15.04
C LYS A 17 12.68 -13.49 13.98
N ALA A 18 11.93 -12.46 14.36
CA ALA A 18 11.07 -11.71 13.48
C ALA A 18 11.69 -10.36 13.07
N PHE A 19 11.55 -10.00 11.79
CA PHE A 19 11.70 -8.63 11.32
C PHE A 19 10.31 -8.00 11.27
N VAL A 20 10.08 -6.98 12.09
CA VAL A 20 8.80 -6.25 12.18
C VAL A 20 8.95 -4.91 11.47
N ARG A 21 8.11 -4.65 10.46
CA ARG A 21 8.15 -3.41 9.69
C ARG A 21 6.74 -2.88 9.45
N PRO A 22 6.18 -2.03 10.33
CA PRO A 22 4.89 -1.40 10.07
C PRO A 22 4.94 -0.53 8.82
N SER A 23 3.81 -0.37 8.14
CA SER A 23 3.69 0.46 6.95
C SER A 23 2.37 1.21 6.93
N VAL A 24 2.33 2.32 6.20
CA VAL A 24 1.16 3.17 6.01
C VAL A 24 0.75 3.19 4.55
N ARG A 25 -0.56 3.33 4.28
CA ARG A 25 -1.15 3.40 2.95
C ARG A 25 -2.22 4.48 2.89
N GLY A 26 -2.12 5.35 1.90
CA GLY A 26 -3.12 6.38 1.63
C GLY A 26 -4.20 5.89 0.66
N ILE A 27 -5.46 5.98 1.06
CA ILE A 27 -6.63 5.76 0.22
C ILE A 27 -7.16 7.13 -0.20
N ILE A 28 -6.96 7.48 -1.46
CA ILE A 28 -7.33 8.77 -2.05
C ILE A 28 -8.30 8.49 -3.19
N ILE A 29 -9.51 9.05 -3.09
CA ILE A 29 -10.61 8.79 -4.04
C ILE A 29 -10.96 10.09 -4.75
N ARG A 30 -11.09 10.02 -6.07
CA ARG A 30 -11.57 11.13 -6.91
C ARG A 30 -12.44 10.59 -8.04
N ASP A 31 -13.65 11.10 -8.16
CA ASP A 31 -14.60 10.74 -9.23
C ASP A 31 -14.80 9.23 -9.40
N GLY A 32 -14.93 8.50 -8.29
CA GLY A 32 -15.10 7.04 -8.28
C GLY A 32 -13.86 6.23 -8.64
N LYS A 33 -12.71 6.90 -8.78
CA LYS A 33 -11.40 6.26 -9.03
C LYS A 33 -10.51 6.36 -7.79
N VAL A 34 -9.56 5.46 -7.69
CA VAL A 34 -8.58 5.43 -6.60
C VAL A 34 -7.20 5.85 -7.12
N ALA A 35 -6.54 6.75 -6.40
CA ALA A 35 -5.16 7.09 -6.66
C ALA A 35 -4.27 5.89 -6.29
N MET A 36 -3.58 5.32 -7.25
CA MET A 36 -2.67 4.20 -7.04
C MET A 36 -1.33 4.46 -7.73
N VAL A 37 -0.31 3.86 -7.18
CA VAL A 37 1.01 3.81 -7.82
C VAL A 37 1.01 2.62 -8.76
N HIS A 38 1.22 2.87 -10.05
CA HIS A 38 1.37 1.86 -11.09
C HIS A 38 2.86 1.59 -11.35
N SER A 39 3.30 0.36 -11.18
CA SER A 39 4.61 -0.08 -11.65
C SER A 39 4.55 -0.37 -13.14
N LEU A 40 5.12 0.50 -13.98
CA LEU A 40 5.13 0.30 -15.42
C LEU A 40 6.05 -0.85 -15.88
N LYS A 41 6.99 -1.27 -15.05
CA LYS A 41 7.89 -2.38 -15.34
C LYS A 41 7.24 -3.73 -15.15
N TYR A 42 6.44 -3.89 -14.09
CA TYR A 42 5.85 -5.16 -13.70
C TYR A 42 4.32 -5.16 -13.76
N ASP A 43 3.70 -4.07 -14.20
CA ASP A 43 2.27 -3.89 -14.46
C ASP A 43 1.38 -4.28 -13.27
N TYR A 44 1.61 -3.66 -12.11
CA TYR A 44 0.77 -3.82 -10.93
C TYR A 44 0.44 -2.47 -10.28
N TYR A 45 -0.61 -2.47 -9.49
CA TYR A 45 -1.08 -1.31 -8.72
C TYR A 45 -0.93 -1.52 -7.22
N LYS A 46 -0.49 -0.49 -6.50
CA LYS A 46 -0.49 -0.45 -5.04
C LYS A 46 -0.98 0.90 -4.53
N PHE A 47 -1.56 0.93 -3.32
CA PHE A 47 -1.84 2.20 -2.67
C PHE A 47 -0.54 2.95 -2.40
N PRO A 48 -0.49 4.29 -2.60
CA PRO A 48 0.67 5.08 -2.24
C PRO A 48 0.96 4.96 -0.76
N GLY A 49 2.23 4.75 -0.42
CA GLY A 49 2.66 4.53 0.94
C GLY A 49 3.75 3.47 1.06
N GLY A 50 4.41 3.42 2.19
CA GLY A 50 5.57 2.57 2.44
C GLY A 50 5.82 2.28 3.90
N GLY A 51 7.03 1.85 4.22
CA GLY A 51 7.43 1.49 5.57
C GLY A 51 7.63 2.71 6.46
N MET A 52 7.22 2.59 7.71
CA MET A 52 7.53 3.58 8.72
C MET A 52 9.01 3.53 9.09
N GLU A 53 9.62 4.67 9.36
CA GLU A 53 10.97 4.80 9.89
C GLU A 53 10.97 4.67 11.42
N ASP A 54 12.14 4.37 11.99
CA ASP A 54 12.28 4.23 13.45
C ASP A 54 11.97 5.55 14.15
N GLY A 55 10.96 5.52 15.04
CA GLY A 55 10.51 6.69 15.79
C GLY A 55 9.56 7.62 15.04
N GLU A 56 9.23 7.31 13.79
CA GLU A 56 8.29 8.08 12.99
C GLU A 56 6.83 7.84 13.43
N GLY A 57 6.06 8.91 13.53
CA GLY A 57 4.61 8.82 13.75
C GLY A 57 3.87 8.35 12.50
N VAL A 58 2.70 7.73 12.69
CA VAL A 58 1.90 7.20 11.57
C VAL A 58 1.50 8.29 10.58
N GLU A 59 1.05 9.46 11.06
CA GLU A 59 0.68 10.59 10.20
C GLU A 59 1.90 11.14 9.44
N GLU A 60 3.05 11.23 10.10
CA GLU A 60 4.31 11.69 9.48
C GLU A 60 4.72 10.75 8.35
N ALA A 61 4.70 9.43 8.60
CA ALA A 61 4.98 8.42 7.60
C ALA A 61 4.01 8.50 6.41
N LEU A 62 2.72 8.66 6.68
CA LEU A 62 1.70 8.77 5.62
C LEU A 62 1.94 10.00 4.73
N LEU A 63 2.18 11.16 5.34
CA LEU A 63 2.46 12.40 4.60
C LEU A 63 3.72 12.27 3.74
N ARG A 64 4.81 11.72 4.30
CA ARG A 64 6.07 11.52 3.61
C ARG A 64 5.93 10.55 2.43
N GLU A 65 5.45 9.36 2.69
CA GLU A 65 5.37 8.27 1.70
C GLU A 65 4.43 8.61 0.53
N VAL A 66 3.25 9.20 0.82
CA VAL A 66 2.32 9.59 -0.24
C VAL A 66 2.94 10.64 -1.17
N VAL A 67 3.64 11.63 -0.60
CA VAL A 67 4.35 12.64 -1.41
C VAL A 67 5.47 12.00 -2.23
N GLU A 68 6.30 11.17 -1.63
CA GLU A 68 7.46 10.57 -2.29
C GLU A 68 7.05 9.70 -3.46
N GLU A 69 6.07 8.81 -3.28
CA GLU A 69 5.66 7.89 -4.33
C GLU A 69 4.71 8.48 -5.39
N SER A 70 3.88 9.45 -5.01
CA SER A 70 2.83 9.95 -5.91
C SER A 70 2.91 11.45 -6.25
N GLY A 71 3.63 12.23 -5.47
CA GLY A 71 3.62 13.69 -5.55
C GLY A 71 2.36 14.35 -4.98
N LEU A 72 1.42 13.59 -4.44
CA LEU A 72 0.19 14.10 -3.83
C LEU A 72 0.46 14.62 -2.43
N GLN A 73 -0.08 15.78 -2.09
CA GLN A 73 0.02 16.38 -0.76
C GLN A 73 -1.26 16.10 0.03
N VAL A 74 -1.16 15.26 1.05
CA VAL A 74 -2.29 14.90 1.91
C VAL A 74 -2.69 16.10 2.79
N ILE A 75 -3.98 16.35 2.88
CA ILE A 75 -4.57 17.34 3.80
C ILE A 75 -4.67 16.70 5.18
N LEU A 76 -3.85 17.10 6.12
CA LEU A 76 -3.71 16.48 7.45
C LEU A 76 -5.06 16.34 8.17
N SER A 77 -5.91 17.36 8.14
CA SER A 77 -7.23 17.36 8.80
C SER A 77 -8.24 16.40 8.17
N SER A 78 -7.95 15.82 7.01
CA SER A 78 -8.82 14.89 6.31
C SER A 78 -8.53 13.42 6.64
N ILE A 79 -7.41 13.12 7.30
CA ILE A 79 -6.96 11.76 7.59
C ILE A 79 -7.96 11.05 8.51
N ARG A 80 -8.44 9.89 8.05
CA ARG A 80 -9.37 9.03 8.78
C ARG A 80 -8.93 7.58 8.69
N GLU A 81 -8.97 6.87 9.80
CA GLU A 81 -8.68 5.44 9.82
C GLU A 81 -9.65 4.65 8.93
N TYR A 82 -9.11 3.80 8.08
CA TYR A 82 -9.91 2.80 7.35
C TYR A 82 -9.77 1.43 7.99
N GLY A 83 -8.56 0.94 8.14
CA GLY A 83 -8.31 -0.34 8.78
C GLY A 83 -6.87 -0.82 8.68
N LEU A 84 -6.63 -1.99 9.27
CA LEU A 84 -5.33 -2.63 9.40
C LEU A 84 -5.35 -3.99 8.71
N VAL A 85 -4.34 -4.30 7.91
CA VAL A 85 -4.05 -5.66 7.45
C VAL A 85 -2.80 -6.16 8.17
N HIS A 86 -2.97 -7.22 8.95
CA HIS A 86 -1.86 -7.92 9.61
C HIS A 86 -1.30 -9.00 8.69
N ARG A 87 0.03 -9.01 8.51
CA ARG A 87 0.71 -9.96 7.65
C ARG A 87 1.86 -10.64 8.39
N VAL A 88 1.88 -11.97 8.33
CA VAL A 88 2.98 -12.81 8.83
C VAL A 88 3.37 -13.80 7.74
N GLN A 89 4.67 -13.88 7.46
CA GLN A 89 5.24 -14.81 6.47
C GLN A 89 6.70 -15.10 6.77
N LYS A 90 7.29 -16.01 6.02
CA LYS A 90 8.74 -16.21 6.02
C LYS A 90 9.48 -14.93 5.66
N GLY A 91 10.48 -14.59 6.44
CA GLY A 91 11.37 -13.45 6.18
C GLY A 91 12.42 -13.76 5.13
N GLN A 92 13.02 -12.73 4.57
CA GLN A 92 14.15 -12.88 3.63
C GLN A 92 15.47 -13.16 4.34
N LYS A 93 15.72 -12.53 5.47
CA LYS A 93 16.92 -12.67 6.31
C LYS A 93 16.60 -13.28 7.67
N GLU A 94 15.53 -12.81 8.29
CA GLU A 94 15.03 -13.35 9.56
C GLU A 94 14.05 -14.51 9.31
N ALA A 95 13.74 -15.31 10.32
CA ALA A 95 12.83 -16.44 10.20
C ALA A 95 11.39 -16.00 9.85
N MET A 96 10.98 -14.85 10.38
CA MET A 96 9.66 -14.26 10.13
C MET A 96 9.78 -12.84 9.62
N PHE A 97 8.81 -12.44 8.80
CA PHE A 97 8.48 -11.06 8.46
C PHE A 97 7.07 -10.76 8.94
N ILE A 98 6.94 -9.75 9.80
CA ILE A 98 5.65 -9.30 10.35
C ILE A 98 5.42 -7.86 9.91
N GLN A 99 4.26 -7.59 9.34
CA GLN A 99 3.92 -6.27 8.85
C GLN A 99 2.46 -5.91 9.15
N ASP A 100 2.28 -4.86 9.93
CA ASP A 100 1.01 -4.18 10.06
C ASP A 100 0.91 -3.10 9.00
N ASN A 101 -0.07 -3.21 8.12
CA ASN A 101 -0.33 -2.25 7.05
C ASN A 101 -1.54 -1.40 7.45
N TYR A 102 -1.29 -0.15 7.80
CA TYR A 102 -2.29 0.81 8.24
C TYR A 102 -2.83 1.60 7.05
N TYR A 103 -4.13 1.48 6.78
CA TYR A 103 -4.83 2.15 5.69
C TYR A 103 -5.61 3.36 6.20
N TYR A 104 -5.41 4.51 5.56
CA TYR A 104 -6.06 5.77 5.89
C TYR A 104 -6.74 6.36 4.68
N LEU A 105 -8.03 6.71 4.83
CA LEU A 105 -8.74 7.58 3.89
C LEU A 105 -8.22 9.00 4.08
N CYS A 106 -7.89 9.68 2.99
CA CYS A 106 -7.44 11.07 3.04
C CYS A 106 -7.77 11.81 1.75
N ASP A 107 -7.92 13.12 1.89
CA ASP A 107 -8.03 14.05 0.78
C ASP A 107 -6.64 14.64 0.48
N VAL A 108 -6.48 15.17 -0.73
CA VAL A 108 -5.22 15.76 -1.20
C VAL A 108 -5.45 17.12 -1.81
N GLU A 109 -4.41 17.95 -1.79
CA GLU A 109 -4.40 19.23 -2.48
C GLU A 109 -4.63 19.04 -4.00
N GLU A 110 -5.19 20.05 -4.66
CA GLU A 110 -5.42 19.99 -6.11
C GLU A 110 -4.11 19.92 -6.91
N LYS A 111 -3.08 20.56 -6.40
CA LYS A 111 -1.78 20.63 -7.06
C LYS A 111 -0.96 19.35 -6.76
N VAL A 112 -0.62 18.63 -7.80
CA VAL A 112 0.31 17.50 -7.73
C VAL A 112 1.75 18.02 -7.80
N GLY A 113 2.58 17.63 -6.83
CA GLY A 113 4.02 17.89 -6.81
C GLY A 113 4.83 16.87 -7.60
N SER A 114 6.15 16.92 -7.42
CA SER A 114 7.05 15.92 -8.01
C SER A 114 7.21 14.72 -7.08
N GLN A 115 7.28 13.53 -7.66
CA GLN A 115 7.67 12.31 -6.96
C GLN A 115 9.14 12.39 -6.52
N LYS A 116 9.49 11.67 -5.46
CA LYS A 116 10.86 11.48 -4.98
C LYS A 116 11.09 10.00 -4.76
N LEU A 117 11.21 9.28 -5.86
CA LEU A 117 11.29 7.83 -5.87
C LEU A 117 12.65 7.33 -5.39
N ASP A 118 12.64 6.26 -4.60
CA ASP A 118 13.82 5.47 -4.30
C ASP A 118 14.34 4.77 -5.57
N ASP A 119 15.59 4.28 -5.52
CA ASP A 119 16.25 3.68 -6.67
C ASP A 119 15.41 2.54 -7.31
N TYR A 120 14.85 1.64 -6.50
CA TYR A 120 14.02 0.53 -7.01
C TYR A 120 12.68 1.01 -7.58
N GLU A 121 12.09 2.06 -7.01
CA GLU A 121 10.82 2.65 -7.47
C GLU A 121 11.01 3.36 -8.81
N ALA A 122 12.14 4.08 -8.95
CA ALA A 122 12.53 4.69 -10.21
C ALA A 122 12.82 3.63 -11.28
N GLU A 123 13.49 2.52 -10.92
CA GLU A 123 13.72 1.38 -11.82
C GLU A 123 12.41 0.72 -12.27
N GLU A 124 11.44 0.60 -11.38
CA GLU A 124 10.11 0.08 -11.69
C GLU A 124 9.21 1.09 -12.40
N ARG A 125 9.67 2.33 -12.53
CA ARG A 125 8.93 3.44 -13.17
C ARG A 125 7.57 3.67 -12.52
N PHE A 126 7.56 3.88 -11.20
CA PHE A 126 6.35 4.16 -10.45
C PHE A 126 5.68 5.44 -10.95
N THR A 127 4.42 5.33 -11.30
CA THR A 127 3.61 6.42 -11.84
C THR A 127 2.29 6.50 -11.09
N LEU A 128 1.87 7.71 -10.73
CA LEU A 128 0.55 7.94 -10.14
C LEU A 128 -0.52 7.81 -11.22
N GLU A 129 -1.54 6.99 -10.95
CA GLU A 129 -2.74 6.88 -11.75
C GLU A 129 -4.01 6.93 -10.88
N TYR A 130 -5.06 7.61 -11.37
CA TYR A 130 -6.41 7.44 -10.85
C TYR A 130 -7.10 6.35 -11.64
N VAL A 131 -7.17 5.17 -11.06
CA VAL A 131 -7.60 3.94 -11.72
C VAL A 131 -8.98 3.48 -11.23
N ASP A 132 -9.74 2.86 -12.13
CA ASP A 132 -10.94 2.12 -11.75
C ASP A 132 -10.55 0.96 -10.82
N PRO A 133 -11.17 0.82 -9.63
CA PRO A 133 -10.77 -0.18 -8.66
C PRO A 133 -10.92 -1.61 -9.19
N THR A 134 -11.93 -1.89 -10.02
CA THR A 134 -12.12 -3.24 -10.60
C THR A 134 -11.02 -3.56 -11.62
N HIS A 135 -10.54 -2.55 -12.35
CA HIS A 135 -9.41 -2.71 -13.25
C HIS A 135 -8.12 -3.02 -12.48
N ALA A 136 -7.83 -2.27 -11.41
CA ALA A 136 -6.64 -2.51 -10.58
C ALA A 136 -6.64 -3.92 -9.95
N ILE A 137 -7.80 -4.36 -9.42
CA ILE A 137 -7.98 -5.72 -8.88
C ILE A 137 -7.66 -6.77 -9.96
N ARG A 138 -8.22 -6.61 -11.17
CA ARG A 138 -8.01 -7.54 -12.27
C ARG A 138 -6.54 -7.61 -12.67
N ILE A 139 -5.89 -6.48 -12.86
CA ILE A 139 -4.46 -6.43 -13.21
C ILE A 139 -3.64 -7.14 -12.15
N ASN A 140 -3.81 -6.82 -10.87
CA ASN A 140 -3.04 -7.41 -9.77
C ASN A 140 -3.19 -8.93 -9.65
N ARG A 141 -4.29 -9.53 -10.15
CA ARG A 141 -4.55 -10.96 -10.06
C ARG A 141 -4.26 -11.76 -11.34
N GLU A 142 -4.43 -11.16 -12.50
CA GLU A 142 -4.44 -11.89 -13.78
C GLU A 142 -3.15 -11.72 -14.60
N VAL A 143 -2.37 -10.66 -14.34
CA VAL A 143 -1.14 -10.39 -15.07
C VAL A 143 0.05 -11.07 -14.40
N ASP A 144 1.04 -11.48 -15.17
CA ASP A 144 2.33 -11.94 -14.66
C ASP A 144 3.19 -10.74 -14.25
N HIS A 145 3.45 -10.64 -12.96
CA HIS A 145 4.23 -9.55 -12.36
C HIS A 145 5.71 -9.92 -12.13
N GLY A 146 6.19 -10.99 -12.75
CA GLY A 146 7.58 -11.45 -12.60
C GLY A 146 7.94 -11.79 -11.15
N PRO A 147 9.01 -11.20 -10.59
CA PRO A 147 9.50 -11.55 -9.26
C PRO A 147 8.72 -10.89 -8.10
N LYS A 148 7.62 -10.20 -8.40
CA LYS A 148 6.88 -9.45 -7.39
C LYS A 148 6.13 -10.35 -6.42
N ASP A 149 6.01 -9.88 -5.19
CA ASP A 149 5.35 -10.56 -4.10
C ASP A 149 3.83 -10.61 -4.33
N GLN A 150 3.35 -11.77 -4.73
CA GLN A 150 1.93 -12.00 -5.00
C GLN A 150 1.04 -11.75 -3.76
N ILE A 151 1.58 -11.94 -2.56
CA ILE A 151 0.86 -11.68 -1.31
C ILE A 151 0.59 -10.19 -1.15
N MET A 152 1.55 -9.35 -1.51
CA MET A 152 1.36 -7.90 -1.53
C MET A 152 0.26 -7.51 -2.53
N LEU A 153 0.29 -8.05 -3.74
CA LEU A 153 -0.67 -7.72 -4.80
C LEU A 153 -2.09 -8.17 -4.42
N GLU A 154 -2.24 -9.36 -3.86
CA GLU A 154 -3.53 -9.86 -3.37
C GLU A 154 -4.04 -9.03 -2.19
N ARG A 155 -3.17 -8.56 -1.29
CA ARG A 155 -3.54 -7.65 -0.21
C ARG A 155 -4.18 -6.38 -0.76
N GLU A 156 -3.56 -5.72 -1.74
CA GLU A 156 -4.08 -4.50 -2.36
C GLU A 156 -5.44 -4.76 -3.05
N ALA A 157 -5.55 -5.87 -3.78
CA ALA A 157 -6.80 -6.27 -4.43
C ALA A 157 -7.94 -6.51 -3.42
N ARG A 158 -7.67 -7.21 -2.31
CA ARG A 158 -8.66 -7.47 -1.25
C ARG A 158 -9.12 -6.20 -0.55
N VAL A 159 -8.22 -5.24 -0.31
CA VAL A 159 -8.60 -3.95 0.28
C VAL A 159 -9.53 -3.19 -0.67
N LEU A 160 -9.24 -3.14 -1.97
CA LEU A 160 -10.12 -2.54 -2.97
C LEU A 160 -11.49 -3.22 -3.02
N GLU A 161 -11.54 -4.55 -2.98
CA GLU A 161 -12.82 -5.30 -2.93
C GLU A 161 -13.65 -4.94 -1.71
N MET A 162 -13.03 -4.84 -0.53
CA MET A 162 -13.73 -4.42 0.69
C MET A 162 -14.30 -3.02 0.55
N MET A 163 -13.54 -2.09 -0.03
CA MET A 163 -14.01 -0.71 -0.26
C MET A 163 -15.22 -0.67 -1.20
N ILE A 164 -15.24 -1.49 -2.26
CA ILE A 164 -16.38 -1.65 -3.16
C ILE A 164 -17.59 -2.23 -2.41
N GLN A 165 -17.39 -3.30 -1.65
CA GLN A 165 -18.47 -3.96 -0.88
C GLN A 165 -19.07 -3.05 0.19
N GLU A 166 -18.27 -2.17 0.76
CA GLU A 166 -18.69 -1.20 1.76
C GLU A 166 -19.30 0.09 1.14
N GLY A 167 -19.29 0.21 -0.18
CA GLY A 167 -19.82 1.38 -0.89
C GLY A 167 -18.99 2.66 -0.68
N ILE A 168 -17.69 2.52 -0.44
CA ILE A 168 -16.75 3.64 -0.30
C ILE A 168 -16.32 4.15 -1.67
N ILE A 169 -16.27 3.25 -2.65
CA ILE A 169 -15.95 3.50 -4.06
C ILE A 169 -16.87 2.72 -4.98
#